data_a181364354066d43e768a4e1aa1883a7
#
_entry.id   a181364354066d43e768a4e1aa1883a7
#
_cell.length_a   1.000
_cell.length_b   1.000
_cell.length_c   1.000
_cell.angle_alpha   90.00
_cell.angle_beta   90.00
_cell.angle_gamma   90.00
#
_symmetry.space_group_name_H-M   'P 1'
#
loop_
_entity.id
_entity.type
_entity.pdbx_description
1 polymer ?
#
loop_
_entity_poly.entity_id
_entity_poly.type
_entity_poly.pdbx_seq_one_letter_code
_entity_poly.pdbx_strand_id
1 'polypeptide(L)'
;VCLHHDMGPTGTAFYKDAFRRQVRLLKEMGCDAIRTSHNTPCPWQLDICDEMGMMVMAESFDMWKIPKCKNGYARFFDETDTEHVNADGQKWYLRDISNLVRVNRNHPSIVMWSIGNEVPEQSHADGLYYSTMMQDLIHRLDGTRPCTQGMNSGRAAMENGIWQTMDIPGWNYHVMEYPAGE
;
A
#
# COMPACT_ATOMS: atom_id res chain seq x y z
N VAL A 1 0.91 13.35 -2.30
CA VAL A 1 2.29 13.16 -2.78
C VAL A 1 2.78 11.77 -2.40
N CYS A 2 3.47 11.06 -3.32
CA CYS A 2 4.15 9.81 -3.01
C CYS A 2 5.47 10.10 -2.30
N LEU A 3 5.70 9.44 -1.16
CA LEU A 3 6.97 9.50 -0.45
C LEU A 3 7.59 8.11 -0.42
N HIS A 4 8.71 7.97 -1.07
CA HIS A 4 9.56 6.79 -0.97
C HIS A 4 10.39 6.88 0.32
N HIS A 5 10.83 5.73 0.85
CA HIS A 5 11.68 5.69 2.04
C HIS A 5 13.09 6.20 1.69
N ASP A 6 13.17 7.48 1.39
CA ASP A 6 14.39 8.16 0.94
C ASP A 6 14.58 9.47 1.71
N MET A 7 15.58 9.46 2.57
CA MET A 7 16.00 10.61 3.38
C MET A 7 17.29 11.23 2.83
N GLY A 8 17.50 11.15 1.52
CA GLY A 8 18.70 11.66 0.86
C GLY A 8 19.94 10.86 1.22
N PRO A 9 21.00 11.46 1.79
CA PRO A 9 22.28 10.78 2.00
C PRO A 9 22.20 9.61 3.01
N THR A 10 21.12 9.51 3.78
CA THR A 10 20.93 8.46 4.78
C THR A 10 20.10 7.27 4.26
N GLY A 11 19.62 7.33 3.01
CA GLY A 11 18.83 6.28 2.39
C GLY A 11 17.52 6.04 3.15
N THR A 12 17.26 4.79 3.51
CA THR A 12 16.03 4.39 4.23
C THR A 12 16.09 4.57 5.74
N ALA A 13 17.22 5.03 6.31
CA ALA A 13 17.30 5.29 7.73
C ALA A 13 16.38 6.45 8.12
N PHE A 14 15.46 6.19 9.07
CA PHE A 14 14.44 7.15 9.45
C PHE A 14 14.92 8.08 10.58
N TYR A 15 14.81 9.39 10.35
CA TYR A 15 15.11 10.42 11.33
C TYR A 15 13.88 11.31 11.54
N LYS A 16 13.35 11.34 12.76
CA LYS A 16 12.09 12.05 13.09
C LYS A 16 12.11 13.52 12.68
N ASP A 17 13.17 14.24 12.98
CA ASP A 17 13.25 15.68 12.67
C ASP A 17 13.35 15.95 11.18
N ALA A 18 14.05 15.08 10.43
CA ALA A 18 14.12 15.19 8.98
C ALA A 18 12.72 14.94 8.35
N PHE A 19 11.98 13.95 8.85
CA PHE A 19 10.63 13.69 8.38
C PHE A 19 9.65 14.81 8.78
N ARG A 20 9.74 15.36 10.01
CA ARG A 20 8.96 16.55 10.41
C ARG A 20 9.21 17.74 9.47
N ARG A 21 10.48 17.96 9.11
CA ARG A 21 10.83 19.00 8.13
C ARG A 21 10.19 18.71 6.77
N GLN A 22 10.23 17.46 6.30
CA GLN A 22 9.63 17.05 5.04
C GLN A 22 8.11 17.30 5.04
N VAL A 23 7.39 16.86 6.07
CA VAL A 23 5.94 17.10 6.21
C VAL A 23 5.62 18.61 6.25
N ARG A 24 6.42 19.40 6.98
CA ARG A 24 6.23 20.86 7.01
C ARG A 24 6.34 21.46 5.62
N LEU A 25 7.38 21.12 4.86
CA LEU A 25 7.56 21.63 3.50
C LEU A 25 6.42 21.22 2.56
N LEU A 26 5.93 19.99 2.69
CA LEU A 26 4.78 19.52 1.92
C LEU A 26 3.53 20.33 2.23
N LYS A 27 3.27 20.61 3.51
CA LYS A 27 2.13 21.45 3.92
C LYS A 27 2.27 22.89 3.43
N GLU A 28 3.48 23.47 3.48
CA GLU A 28 3.76 24.79 2.92
C GLU A 28 3.50 24.85 1.40
N MET A 29 3.67 23.73 0.69
CA MET A 29 3.32 23.57 -0.73
C MET A 29 1.81 23.36 -0.97
N GLY A 30 1.00 23.21 0.07
CA GLY A 30 -0.43 22.93 -0.03
C GLY A 30 -0.77 21.43 -0.12
N CYS A 31 0.14 20.52 0.25
CA CYS A 31 -0.15 19.09 0.28
C CYS A 31 -0.84 18.70 1.58
N ASP A 32 -1.98 18.00 1.47
CA ASP A 32 -2.76 17.51 2.61
C ASP A 32 -2.58 16.02 2.87
N ALA A 33 -2.05 15.27 1.89
CA ALA A 33 -1.92 13.83 1.98
C ALA A 33 -0.61 13.31 1.39
N ILE A 34 -0.13 12.21 1.98
CA ILE A 34 1.00 11.42 1.46
C ILE A 34 0.57 9.98 1.20
N ARG A 35 1.24 9.32 0.27
CA ARG A 35 1.22 7.87 0.08
C ARG A 35 2.57 7.31 0.47
N THR A 36 2.60 6.26 1.30
CA THR A 36 3.84 5.59 1.72
C THR A 36 4.30 4.61 0.65
N SER A 37 4.94 5.14 -0.38
CA SER A 37 5.35 4.40 -1.58
C SER A 37 6.63 3.62 -1.34
N HIS A 38 6.71 2.34 -1.58
CA HIS A 38 5.62 1.39 -1.82
C HIS A 38 5.74 0.29 -0.77
N ASN A 39 5.72 0.67 0.50
CA ASN A 39 6.02 -0.20 1.64
C ASN A 39 5.26 0.25 2.89
N THR A 40 5.15 -0.67 3.83
CA THR A 40 4.57 -0.37 5.15
C THR A 40 5.30 0.80 5.82
N PRO A 41 4.57 1.83 6.27
CA PRO A 41 5.18 2.98 6.93
C PRO A 41 5.85 2.62 8.24
N CYS A 42 6.90 3.35 8.58
CA CYS A 42 7.49 3.33 9.92
C CYS A 42 6.49 3.91 10.94
N PRO A 43 6.31 3.32 12.14
CA PRO A 43 5.39 3.85 13.15
C PRO A 43 5.62 5.32 13.48
N TRP A 44 6.87 5.75 13.61
CA TRP A 44 7.18 7.17 13.86
C TRP A 44 6.78 8.12 12.73
N GLN A 45 6.68 7.60 11.51
CA GLN A 45 6.17 8.37 10.36
C GLN A 45 4.69 8.69 10.57
N LEU A 46 3.93 7.72 11.03
CA LEU A 46 2.50 7.88 11.31
C LEU A 46 2.26 8.78 12.54
N ASP A 47 3.04 8.61 13.62
CA ASP A 47 2.97 9.51 14.79
C ASP A 47 3.14 10.98 14.36
N ILE A 48 4.12 11.26 13.49
CA ILE A 48 4.36 12.62 12.99
C ILE A 48 3.22 13.10 12.10
N CYS A 49 2.66 12.23 11.26
CA CYS A 49 1.49 12.57 10.45
C CYS A 49 0.26 12.90 11.32
N ASP A 50 0.03 12.12 12.37
CA ASP A 50 -1.03 12.38 13.35
C ASP A 50 -0.83 13.75 14.04
N GLU A 51 0.38 14.03 14.53
CA GLU A 51 0.72 15.30 15.18
C GLU A 51 0.57 16.51 14.26
N MET A 52 0.94 16.35 13.00
CA MET A 52 0.99 17.47 12.04
C MET A 52 -0.26 17.57 11.14
N GLY A 53 -1.23 16.66 11.30
CA GLY A 53 -2.45 16.67 10.49
C GLY A 53 -2.21 16.38 9.01
N MET A 54 -1.33 15.41 8.67
CA MET A 54 -1.06 14.96 7.32
C MET A 54 -1.80 13.64 7.07
N MET A 55 -2.72 13.61 6.14
CA MET A 55 -3.42 12.36 5.77
C MET A 55 -2.46 11.36 5.12
N VAL A 56 -2.72 10.06 5.33
CA VAL A 56 -1.86 8.98 4.85
C VAL A 56 -2.67 7.92 4.11
N MET A 57 -2.27 7.61 2.89
CA MET A 57 -2.56 6.36 2.23
C MET A 57 -1.44 5.39 2.60
N ALA A 58 -1.73 4.45 3.51
CA ALA A 58 -0.74 3.48 3.98
C ALA A 58 -0.67 2.28 3.03
N GLU A 59 0.49 2.09 2.42
CA GLU A 59 0.71 1.08 1.39
C GLU A 59 1.60 -0.05 1.87
N SER A 60 1.36 -1.27 1.34
CA SER A 60 2.06 -2.49 1.75
C SER A 60 3.13 -2.93 0.75
N PHE A 61 2.77 -3.14 -0.51
CA PHE A 61 3.62 -3.85 -1.46
C PHE A 61 3.90 -3.07 -2.74
N ASP A 62 5.16 -3.10 -3.21
CA ASP A 62 5.50 -2.69 -4.57
C ASP A 62 5.31 -3.82 -5.59
N MET A 63 5.31 -5.07 -5.15
CA MET A 63 5.11 -6.25 -5.99
C MET A 63 4.42 -7.36 -5.19
N TRP A 64 3.72 -8.23 -5.91
CA TRP A 64 3.13 -9.43 -5.32
C TRP A 64 3.97 -10.67 -5.68
N LYS A 65 3.34 -11.71 -6.21
CA LYS A 65 3.95 -12.99 -6.58
C LYS A 65 4.85 -12.88 -7.82
N ILE A 66 4.47 -12.04 -8.79
CA ILE A 66 5.27 -11.83 -10.00
C ILE A 66 6.32 -10.77 -9.72
N PRO A 67 7.62 -11.08 -9.84
CA PRO A 67 8.67 -10.15 -9.46
C PRO A 67 8.84 -8.99 -10.46
N LYS A 68 8.95 -7.77 -9.95
CA LYS A 68 9.39 -6.59 -10.70
C LYS A 68 10.92 -6.48 -10.74
N CYS A 69 11.61 -7.10 -9.79
CA CYS A 69 13.07 -7.08 -9.69
C CYS A 69 13.62 -8.39 -9.08
N LYS A 70 14.91 -8.62 -9.27
CA LYS A 70 15.60 -9.74 -8.61
C LYS A 70 15.62 -9.54 -7.10
N ASN A 71 15.51 -10.63 -6.34
CA ASN A 71 15.55 -10.63 -4.87
C ASN A 71 14.48 -9.77 -4.19
N GLY A 72 13.38 -9.49 -4.89
CA GLY A 72 12.23 -8.78 -4.32
C GLY A 72 11.38 -9.66 -3.41
N TYR A 73 10.34 -9.04 -2.83
CA TYR A 73 9.38 -9.67 -1.94
C TYR A 73 8.60 -10.82 -2.60
N ALA A 74 8.47 -10.82 -3.92
CA ALA A 74 7.73 -11.83 -4.71
C ALA A 74 8.09 -13.28 -4.35
N ARG A 75 9.33 -13.55 -3.98
CA ARG A 75 9.78 -14.88 -3.59
C ARG A 75 9.16 -15.41 -2.29
N PHE A 76 8.66 -14.53 -1.44
CA PHE A 76 8.01 -14.87 -0.17
C PHE A 76 6.49 -14.77 -0.26
N PHE A 77 5.99 -13.92 -1.13
CA PHE A 77 4.60 -13.46 -1.15
C PHE A 77 3.58 -14.58 -0.91
N ASP A 78 3.62 -15.63 -1.71
CA ASP A 78 2.68 -16.77 -1.63
C ASP A 78 3.26 -18.01 -0.89
N GLU A 79 4.40 -17.86 -0.25
CA GLU A 79 4.98 -18.90 0.60
C GLU A 79 4.28 -18.93 1.96
N THR A 80 4.29 -20.12 2.57
CA THR A 80 3.76 -20.29 3.92
C THR A 80 4.80 -19.84 4.94
N ASP A 81 4.37 -19.01 5.89
CA ASP A 81 5.20 -18.65 7.04
C ASP A 81 5.34 -19.86 7.97
N THR A 82 6.49 -20.49 7.93
CA THR A 82 6.83 -21.66 8.78
C THR A 82 7.62 -21.26 10.03
N GLU A 83 8.05 -20.02 10.14
CA GLU A 83 8.91 -19.56 11.24
C GLU A 83 8.10 -19.14 12.48
N HIS A 84 6.83 -18.80 12.27
CA HIS A 84 5.95 -18.33 13.34
C HIS A 84 4.82 -19.33 13.60
N VAL A 85 4.95 -20.04 14.70
CA VAL A 85 4.07 -21.17 15.12
C VAL A 85 2.58 -20.82 15.17
N ASN A 86 2.24 -19.55 15.29
CA ASN A 86 0.84 -19.08 15.34
C ASN A 86 0.29 -18.69 13.98
N ALA A 87 1.03 -18.99 12.92
CA ALA A 87 0.65 -18.53 11.58
C ALA A 87 -0.40 -19.45 10.91
N ASP A 88 -0.83 -20.53 11.51
CA ASP A 88 -1.86 -21.48 10.98
C ASP A 88 -1.65 -21.84 9.49
N GLY A 89 -0.41 -21.95 9.04
CA GLY A 89 -0.07 -22.08 7.63
C GLY A 89 -0.38 -20.81 6.80
N GLN A 90 -0.46 -19.66 7.44
CA GLN A 90 -0.77 -18.39 6.80
C GLN A 90 0.29 -18.00 5.78
N LYS A 91 -0.14 -17.55 4.63
CA LYS A 91 0.74 -17.00 3.59
C LYS A 91 1.34 -15.67 4.03
N TRP A 92 2.59 -15.40 3.63
CA TRP A 92 3.30 -14.19 4.00
C TRP A 92 2.53 -12.92 3.63
N TYR A 93 1.91 -12.85 2.44
CA TYR A 93 1.15 -11.68 2.03
C TYR A 93 -0.06 -11.37 2.94
N LEU A 94 -0.75 -12.41 3.42
CA LEU A 94 -1.88 -12.24 4.35
C LEU A 94 -1.40 -11.77 5.73
N ARG A 95 -0.26 -12.30 6.18
CA ARG A 95 0.36 -11.90 7.42
C ARG A 95 0.79 -10.44 7.39
N ASP A 96 1.48 -10.03 6.33
CA ASP A 96 2.02 -8.67 6.24
C ASP A 96 0.90 -7.63 6.08
N ILE A 97 -0.15 -7.93 5.32
CA ILE A 97 -1.37 -7.11 5.30
C ILE A 97 -2.02 -7.04 6.68
N SER A 98 -2.12 -8.18 7.37
CA SER A 98 -2.68 -8.21 8.73
C SER A 98 -1.86 -7.33 9.68
N ASN A 99 -0.54 -7.37 9.59
CA ASN A 99 0.36 -6.54 10.39
C ASN A 99 0.23 -5.06 10.05
N LEU A 100 0.20 -4.71 8.75
CA LEU A 100 -0.03 -3.33 8.31
C LEU A 100 -1.26 -2.72 9.01
N VAL A 101 -2.39 -3.43 8.98
CA VAL A 101 -3.63 -2.92 9.56
C VAL A 101 -3.60 -2.95 11.08
N ARG A 102 -3.26 -4.09 11.70
CA ARG A 102 -3.34 -4.26 13.16
C ARG A 102 -2.43 -3.31 13.94
N VAL A 103 -1.23 -3.07 13.42
CA VAL A 103 -0.27 -2.18 14.07
C VAL A 103 -0.68 -0.71 13.90
N ASN A 104 -1.28 -0.35 12.75
CA ASN A 104 -1.41 1.04 12.37
C ASN A 104 -2.86 1.58 12.39
N ARG A 105 -3.89 0.75 12.53
CA ARG A 105 -5.31 1.19 12.45
C ARG A 105 -5.73 2.24 13.48
N ASN A 106 -4.97 2.43 14.53
CA ASN A 106 -5.25 3.44 15.54
C ASN A 106 -4.67 4.84 15.21
N HIS A 107 -3.94 4.97 14.09
CA HIS A 107 -3.48 6.28 13.61
C HIS A 107 -4.59 7.02 12.87
N PRO A 108 -5.07 8.16 13.38
CA PRO A 108 -6.13 8.94 12.74
C PRO A 108 -5.70 9.56 11.40
N SER A 109 -4.42 9.71 11.16
CA SER A 109 -3.89 10.18 9.88
C SER A 109 -4.15 9.23 8.72
N ILE A 110 -4.25 7.91 8.98
CA ILE A 110 -4.52 6.95 7.91
C ILE A 110 -5.98 7.09 7.46
N VAL A 111 -6.16 7.40 6.19
CA VAL A 111 -7.48 7.54 5.57
C VAL A 111 -7.81 6.44 4.57
N MET A 112 -6.79 5.67 4.14
CA MET A 112 -6.92 4.64 3.12
C MET A 112 -5.82 3.58 3.25
N TRP A 113 -6.17 2.32 2.97
CA TRP A 113 -5.22 1.22 2.85
C TRP A 113 -4.92 0.92 1.39
N SER A 114 -3.64 0.75 1.03
CA SER A 114 -3.24 0.36 -0.32
C SER A 114 -2.54 -1.00 -0.29
N ILE A 115 -3.05 -1.94 -1.11
CA ILE A 115 -2.56 -3.33 -1.15
C ILE A 115 -1.47 -3.57 -2.18
N GLY A 116 -1.15 -2.59 -3.01
CA GLY A 116 -0.11 -2.77 -4.02
C GLY A 116 0.10 -1.60 -4.94
N ASN A 117 1.26 -1.61 -5.61
CA ASN A 117 1.63 -0.65 -6.62
C ASN A 117 2.02 -1.35 -7.91
N GLU A 118 1.29 -1.06 -8.99
CA GLU A 118 1.66 -1.45 -10.37
C GLU A 118 2.07 -2.92 -10.48
N VAL A 119 1.37 -3.78 -9.75
CA VAL A 119 1.68 -5.21 -9.70
C VAL A 119 1.43 -5.85 -11.07
N PRO A 120 2.32 -6.74 -11.56
CA PRO A 120 2.11 -7.40 -12.85
C PRO A 120 0.83 -8.23 -12.90
N GLU A 121 0.33 -8.68 -11.76
CA GLU A 121 -0.90 -9.47 -11.62
C GLU A 121 -2.15 -8.73 -12.12
N GLN A 122 -2.13 -7.42 -12.27
CA GLN A 122 -3.22 -6.67 -12.90
C GLN A 122 -3.52 -7.12 -14.34
N SER A 123 -2.58 -7.85 -14.96
CA SER A 123 -2.71 -8.43 -16.29
C SER A 123 -2.77 -9.97 -16.30
N HIS A 124 -2.90 -10.59 -15.11
CA HIS A 124 -2.86 -12.04 -14.95
C HIS A 124 -4.10 -12.56 -14.19
N ALA A 125 -4.45 -13.81 -14.45
CA ALA A 125 -5.64 -14.44 -13.83
C ALA A 125 -5.59 -14.48 -12.29
N ASP A 126 -4.40 -14.60 -11.71
CA ASP A 126 -4.21 -14.65 -10.24
C ASP A 126 -4.48 -13.30 -9.55
N GLY A 127 -4.48 -12.20 -10.31
CA GLY A 127 -4.63 -10.85 -9.76
C GLY A 127 -5.94 -10.66 -9.02
N LEU A 128 -7.04 -11.11 -9.60
CA LEU A 128 -8.36 -11.04 -8.99
C LEU A 128 -8.41 -11.79 -7.65
N TYR A 129 -7.81 -12.97 -7.60
CA TYR A 129 -7.74 -13.78 -6.38
C TYR A 129 -6.98 -13.07 -5.25
N TYR A 130 -5.75 -12.63 -5.51
CA TYR A 130 -4.93 -11.97 -4.48
C TYR A 130 -5.52 -10.66 -4.01
N SER A 131 -6.04 -9.87 -4.96
CA SER A 131 -6.69 -8.61 -4.66
C SER A 131 -7.90 -8.81 -3.73
N THR A 132 -8.80 -9.73 -4.08
CA THR A 132 -9.99 -10.05 -3.26
C THR A 132 -9.58 -10.53 -1.86
N MET A 133 -8.64 -11.46 -1.77
CA MET A 133 -8.20 -12.01 -0.48
C MET A 133 -7.62 -10.94 0.45
N MET A 134 -6.81 -10.02 -0.09
CA MET A 134 -6.20 -8.95 0.70
C MET A 134 -7.24 -7.89 1.12
N GLN A 135 -8.12 -7.50 0.21
CA GLN A 135 -9.19 -6.54 0.54
C GLN A 135 -10.14 -7.10 1.59
N ASP A 136 -10.61 -8.34 1.43
CA ASP A 136 -11.48 -8.99 2.39
C ASP A 136 -10.82 -9.07 3.78
N LEU A 137 -9.51 -9.32 3.84
CA LEU A 137 -8.78 -9.33 5.09
C LEU A 137 -8.73 -7.94 5.72
N ILE A 138 -8.45 -6.90 4.93
CA ILE A 138 -8.46 -5.51 5.41
C ILE A 138 -9.83 -5.16 5.98
N HIS A 139 -10.91 -5.41 5.27
CA HIS A 139 -12.28 -5.12 5.73
C HIS A 139 -12.65 -5.84 7.03
N ARG A 140 -12.18 -7.08 7.23
CA ARG A 140 -12.35 -7.79 8.50
C ARG A 140 -11.58 -7.18 9.65
N LEU A 141 -10.42 -6.56 9.39
CA LEU A 141 -9.54 -5.99 10.40
C LEU A 141 -9.83 -4.50 10.68
N ASP A 142 -10.28 -3.78 9.67
CA ASP A 142 -10.67 -2.37 9.72
C ASP A 142 -11.72 -2.08 8.64
N GLY A 143 -12.99 -2.16 9.01
CA GLY A 143 -14.13 -1.82 8.15
C GLY A 143 -14.44 -0.32 8.07
N THR A 144 -13.55 0.55 8.59
CA THR A 144 -13.79 2.01 8.65
C THR A 144 -13.11 2.78 7.53
N ARG A 145 -12.13 2.19 6.86
CA ARG A 145 -11.32 2.83 5.82
C ARG A 145 -11.38 2.06 4.51
N PRO A 146 -11.46 2.77 3.38
CA PRO A 146 -11.46 2.13 2.07
C PRO A 146 -10.10 1.51 1.73
N CYS A 147 -10.16 0.52 0.83
CA CYS A 147 -9.00 -0.15 0.26
C CYS A 147 -8.81 0.27 -1.20
N THR A 148 -7.55 0.43 -1.60
CA THR A 148 -7.13 0.80 -2.95
C THR A 148 -5.90 0.03 -3.41
N GLN A 149 -5.56 0.20 -4.68
CA GLN A 149 -4.32 -0.25 -5.31
C GLN A 149 -3.96 0.69 -6.46
N GLY A 150 -2.69 1.02 -6.61
CA GLY A 150 -2.21 1.78 -7.78
C GLY A 150 -2.03 0.87 -8.99
N MET A 151 -2.79 1.09 -10.06
CA MET A 151 -2.73 0.31 -11.30
C MET A 151 -2.16 1.15 -12.44
N ASN A 152 -1.20 0.61 -13.20
CA ASN A 152 -0.58 1.28 -14.34
C ASN A 152 -0.87 0.60 -15.70
N SER A 153 -1.69 -0.44 -15.70
CA SER A 153 -2.15 -1.13 -16.90
C SER A 153 -3.67 -1.11 -16.93
N GLY A 154 -4.23 0.11 -17.01
CA GLY A 154 -5.66 0.37 -16.83
C GLY A 154 -6.56 -0.54 -17.66
N ARG A 155 -6.29 -0.67 -18.95
CA ARG A 155 -7.06 -1.55 -19.83
C ARG A 155 -7.02 -3.02 -19.37
N ALA A 156 -5.83 -3.54 -19.06
CA ALA A 156 -5.69 -4.93 -18.60
C ALA A 156 -6.36 -5.15 -17.25
N ALA A 157 -6.26 -4.16 -16.34
CA ALA A 157 -6.93 -4.20 -15.04
C ALA A 157 -8.45 -4.20 -15.17
N MET A 158 -9.00 -3.48 -16.15
CA MET A 158 -10.44 -3.48 -16.45
C MET A 158 -10.88 -4.81 -17.07
N GLU A 159 -10.13 -5.33 -18.05
CA GLU A 159 -10.43 -6.62 -18.70
C GLU A 159 -10.33 -7.80 -17.72
N ASN A 160 -9.38 -7.77 -16.80
CA ASN A 160 -9.20 -8.76 -15.74
C ASN A 160 -10.25 -8.64 -14.61
N GLY A 161 -10.83 -7.47 -14.42
CA GLY A 161 -11.79 -7.19 -13.35
C GLY A 161 -11.16 -6.86 -12.00
N ILE A 162 -9.84 -6.79 -11.87
CA ILE A 162 -9.14 -6.52 -10.60
C ILE A 162 -9.54 -5.15 -10.02
N TRP A 163 -9.79 -4.16 -10.86
CA TRP A 163 -10.22 -2.83 -10.43
C TRP A 163 -11.54 -2.83 -9.66
N GLN A 164 -12.44 -3.78 -9.95
CA GLN A 164 -13.74 -3.92 -9.28
C GLN A 164 -13.63 -4.48 -7.86
N THR A 165 -12.50 -5.02 -7.49
CA THR A 165 -12.27 -5.49 -6.12
C THR A 165 -11.96 -4.35 -5.16
N MET A 166 -11.57 -3.18 -5.67
CA MET A 166 -11.20 -2.03 -4.84
C MET A 166 -12.41 -1.19 -4.47
N ASP A 167 -12.45 -0.68 -3.22
CA ASP A 167 -13.41 0.34 -2.82
C ASP A 167 -13.18 1.62 -3.63
N ILE A 168 -11.92 1.96 -3.84
CA ILE A 168 -11.50 3.12 -4.64
C ILE A 168 -10.39 2.66 -5.60
N PRO A 169 -10.70 2.44 -6.88
CA PRO A 169 -9.67 2.10 -7.88
C PRO A 169 -8.65 3.22 -8.04
N GLY A 170 -7.36 2.89 -7.97
CA GLY A 170 -6.26 3.83 -8.15
C GLY A 170 -5.61 3.69 -9.52
N TRP A 171 -5.57 4.77 -10.30
CA TRP A 171 -4.95 4.79 -11.62
C TRP A 171 -3.63 5.57 -11.60
N ASN A 172 -2.52 4.89 -11.86
CA ASN A 172 -1.23 5.54 -12.05
C ASN A 172 -1.07 5.89 -13.53
N TYR A 173 -0.77 7.17 -13.84
CA TYR A 173 -0.47 7.70 -15.19
C TYR A 173 -1.66 7.74 -16.18
N HIS A 174 -2.73 7.02 -15.95
CA HIS A 174 -3.83 6.79 -16.89
C HIS A 174 -5.05 7.68 -16.63
N VAL A 175 -4.82 8.98 -16.45
CA VAL A 175 -5.91 9.95 -16.16
C VAL A 175 -6.99 10.01 -17.25
N MET A 176 -6.64 9.63 -18.48
CA MET A 176 -7.58 9.60 -19.60
C MET A 176 -8.56 8.41 -19.56
N GLU A 177 -8.28 7.44 -18.69
CA GLU A 177 -9.12 6.23 -18.55
C GLU A 177 -10.14 6.36 -17.41
N TYR A 178 -10.09 7.43 -16.61
CA TYR A 178 -11.05 7.66 -15.51
C TYR A 178 -12.52 7.58 -15.94
N PRO A 179 -12.94 8.18 -17.07
CA PRO A 179 -14.34 8.10 -17.50
C PRO A 179 -14.79 6.69 -17.91
N ALA A 180 -13.84 5.80 -18.22
CA ALA A 180 -14.16 4.41 -18.61
C ALA A 180 -14.32 3.47 -17.41
N GLY A 181 -13.92 3.92 -16.21
CA GLY A 181 -14.01 3.16 -14.96
C GLY A 181 -15.17 3.58 -14.05
N GLU A 182 -16.05 4.48 -14.50
CA GLU A 182 -17.25 4.91 -13.78
C GLU A 182 -18.44 3.97 -13.96
#